data_ec42e1cfc57ac4784513560391052ebf
#
_entry.id   ec42e1cfc57ac4784513560391052ebf
#
_cell.length_a   1.000
_cell.length_b   1.000
_cell.length_c   1.000
_cell.angle_alpha   90.00
_cell.angle_beta   90.00
_cell.angle_gamma   90.00
#
_symmetry.space_group_name_H-M   'P 1'
#
loop_
_entity.id
_entity.type
_entity.pdbx_description
1 polymer ?
#
loop_
_entity_poly.entity_id
_entity_poly.type
_entity_poly.pdbx_seq_one_letter_code
_entity_poly.pdbx_strand_id
1 'polypeptide(L)'
;MVASKKKQHDAQNSNTYRLKFVPDALKEWKALDGSVSGPLKKLLKKRLNEPHMPGGELHGMLSNCYKIKLNKHGIRLVYYVQDEELFVLVLSVDKREKMAAYRAAVDRLVNLQTLSDR
;
A
#
# COMPACT_ATOMS: atom_id res chain seq x y z
N MET A 1 -30.63 8.13 3.75
CA MET A 1 -30.08 7.93 3.16
C MET A 1 -29.61 7.70 2.76
N VAL A 2 -29.76 7.85 3.06
CA VAL A 2 -29.09 7.64 2.40
C VAL A 2 -28.61 7.25 1.89
N ALA A 3 -28.79 7.36 1.88
CA ALA A 3 -28.17 6.94 1.17
C ALA A 3 -27.70 6.59 0.71
N SER A 4 -27.92 6.64 0.88
CA SER A 4 -27.30 6.20 0.22
C SER A 4 -26.79 5.74 -0.12
N LYS A 5 -26.93 5.71 0.01
CA LYS A 5 -26.40 5.19 -0.56
C LYS A 5 -25.81 4.93 -1.05
N LYS A 6 -26.02 5.10 -0.86
CA LYS A 6 -25.45 4.73 -1.54
C LYS A 6 -24.84 4.66 -2.03
N LYS A 7 -25.14 4.90 -1.78
CA LYS A 7 -24.57 4.67 -2.48
C LYS A 7 -23.90 4.73 -2.90
N GLN A 8 -24.23 4.95 -2.51
CA GLN A 8 -23.66 4.87 -3.10
C GLN A 8 -22.95 4.96 -3.43
N HIS A 9 -23.18 5.28 -2.91
CA HIS A 9 -22.52 5.17 -3.39
C HIS A 9 -21.88 5.36 -3.26
N ASP A 10 -22.40 5.67 -2.82
CA ASP A 10 -21.83 5.82 -2.81
C ASP A 10 -21.33 5.67 -2.33
N ALA A 11 -21.79 5.80 -1.80
CA ALA A 11 -21.31 5.62 -1.51
C ALA A 11 -20.66 5.16 -1.23
N GLN A 12 -20.75 5.20 -0.72
CA GLN A 12 -20.08 4.73 -0.65
C GLN A 12 -18.93 4.87 -0.64
N ASN A 13 -18.44 4.98 -0.18
CA ASN A 13 -17.25 5.67 -0.63
C ASN A 13 -16.53 6.46 0.41
N SER A 14 -17.22 6.88 1.35
CA SER A 14 -16.70 7.69 2.42
C SER A 14 -15.62 6.99 3.22
N ASN A 15 -15.51 5.66 3.11
CA ASN A 15 -14.56 4.87 3.89
C ASN A 15 -13.34 4.41 3.10
N THR A 16 -13.19 4.94 1.90
CA THR A 16 -12.04 4.57 1.07
C THR A 16 -10.81 5.34 1.54
N TYR A 17 -9.72 4.60 1.76
CA TYR A 17 -8.45 5.21 2.12
C TYR A 17 -7.83 5.88 0.90
N ARG A 18 -7.12 6.97 1.13
CA ARG A 18 -6.40 7.66 0.06
C ARG A 18 -5.08 6.95 -0.21
N LEU A 19 -4.66 6.98 -1.45
CA LEU A 19 -3.40 6.34 -1.85
C LEU A 19 -2.28 7.36 -1.90
N LYS A 20 -1.17 7.04 -1.23
CA LYS A 20 0.03 7.86 -1.23
C LYS A 20 1.24 6.98 -1.47
N PHE A 21 2.31 7.56 -1.98
CA PHE A 21 3.59 6.85 -2.19
C PHE A 21 4.71 7.67 -1.56
N VAL A 22 5.67 7.00 -0.93
CA VAL A 22 6.93 7.69 -0.64
C VAL A 22 7.65 7.89 -1.98
N PRO A 23 8.50 8.92 -2.12
CA PRO A 23 9.09 9.24 -3.42
C PRO A 23 9.81 8.06 -4.09
N ASP A 24 10.57 7.30 -3.35
CA ASP A 24 11.28 6.15 -3.93
C ASP A 24 10.32 5.07 -4.42
N ALA A 25 9.23 4.83 -3.69
CA ALA A 25 8.23 3.86 -4.11
C ALA A 25 7.51 4.32 -5.37
N LEU A 26 7.28 5.62 -5.50
CA LEU A 26 6.65 6.14 -6.71
C LEU A 26 7.54 5.92 -7.93
N LYS A 27 8.85 6.10 -7.78
CA LYS A 27 9.79 5.83 -8.85
C LYS A 27 9.75 4.35 -9.24
N GLU A 28 9.74 3.48 -8.24
CA GLU A 28 9.65 2.04 -8.47
C GLU A 28 8.36 1.67 -9.19
N TRP A 29 7.26 2.28 -8.78
CA TRP A 29 5.96 2.06 -9.42
C TRP A 29 5.99 2.48 -10.89
N LYS A 30 6.50 3.67 -11.15
CA LYS A 30 6.55 4.20 -12.52
C LYS A 30 7.46 3.41 -13.44
N ALA A 31 8.41 2.69 -12.87
CA ALA A 31 9.33 1.86 -13.65
C ALA A 31 8.73 0.51 -14.04
N LEU A 32 7.56 0.16 -13.50
CA LEU A 32 6.92 -1.12 -13.82
C LEU A 32 6.35 -1.10 -15.23
N ASP A 33 6.49 -2.26 -15.90
CA ASP A 33 5.84 -2.46 -17.17
C ASP A 33 4.33 -2.46 -16.99
N GLY A 34 3.58 -2.01 -18.01
CA GLY A 34 2.13 -1.94 -17.92
C GLY A 34 1.46 -3.28 -17.66
N SER A 35 2.06 -4.37 -18.16
CA SER A 35 1.52 -5.71 -17.91
C SER A 35 1.61 -6.12 -16.44
N VAL A 36 2.47 -5.45 -15.69
CA VAL A 36 2.65 -5.68 -14.25
C VAL A 36 1.86 -4.66 -13.44
N SER A 37 1.96 -3.39 -13.80
CA SER A 37 1.31 -2.33 -13.02
C SER A 37 -0.21 -2.42 -13.09
N GLY A 38 -0.78 -2.89 -14.20
CA GLY A 38 -2.22 -3.04 -14.33
C GLY A 38 -2.83 -3.96 -13.29
N PRO A 39 -2.40 -5.24 -13.24
CA PRO A 39 -2.91 -6.16 -12.21
C PRO A 39 -2.61 -5.69 -10.81
N LEU A 40 -1.42 -5.13 -10.58
CA LEU A 40 -1.04 -4.65 -9.26
C LEU A 40 -1.93 -3.49 -8.81
N LYS A 41 -2.27 -2.61 -9.74
CA LYS A 41 -3.17 -1.48 -9.47
C LYS A 41 -4.55 -1.96 -9.04
N LYS A 42 -5.06 -3.02 -9.67
CA LYS A 42 -6.36 -3.58 -9.29
C LYS A 42 -6.35 -4.10 -7.87
N LEU A 43 -5.29 -4.81 -7.50
CA LEU A 43 -5.15 -5.32 -6.14
C LEU A 43 -5.05 -4.17 -5.15
N LEU A 44 -4.28 -3.15 -5.48
CA LEU A 44 -4.09 -2.00 -4.61
C LEU A 44 -5.41 -1.25 -4.39
N LYS A 45 -6.21 -1.11 -5.44
CA LYS A 45 -7.52 -0.46 -5.30
C LYS A 45 -8.41 -1.18 -4.30
N LYS A 46 -8.39 -2.51 -4.31
CA LYS A 46 -9.15 -3.29 -3.34
C LYS A 46 -8.68 -3.03 -1.92
N ARG A 47 -7.36 -2.88 -1.75
CA ARG A 47 -6.79 -2.61 -0.43
C ARG A 47 -7.14 -1.22 0.08
N LEU A 48 -7.51 -0.28 -0.79
CA LEU A 48 -7.96 1.03 -0.33
C LEU A 48 -9.31 0.96 0.36
N ASN A 49 -10.11 -0.05 0.05
CA ASN A 49 -11.38 -0.27 0.74
C ASN A 49 -11.21 -1.08 2.01
N GLU A 50 -10.28 -2.03 1.99
CA GLU A 50 -10.00 -2.90 3.13
C GLU A 50 -8.50 -3.13 3.26
N PRO A 51 -7.78 -2.14 3.79
CA PRO A 51 -6.31 -2.23 3.82
C PRO A 51 -5.77 -3.24 4.83
N HIS A 52 -6.54 -3.59 5.86
CA HIS A 52 -6.11 -4.55 6.88
C HIS A 52 -6.41 -5.98 6.42
N MET A 53 -5.77 -6.41 5.36
CA MET A 53 -6.04 -7.69 4.73
C MET A 53 -5.46 -8.86 5.54
N PRO A 54 -6.31 -9.79 6.03
CA PRO A 54 -5.80 -10.97 6.73
C PRO A 54 -4.83 -11.76 5.85
N GLY A 55 -3.75 -12.21 6.45
CA GLY A 55 -2.73 -12.96 5.73
C GLY A 55 -1.68 -12.11 5.05
N GLY A 56 -1.91 -10.80 4.96
CA GLY A 56 -0.95 -9.89 4.35
C GLY A 56 -0.15 -9.07 5.34
N GLU A 57 -0.53 -9.12 6.62
CA GLU A 57 0.12 -8.28 7.64
C GLU A 57 1.58 -8.67 7.86
N LEU A 58 2.38 -7.65 8.15
CA LEU A 58 3.78 -7.80 8.50
C LEU A 58 3.95 -7.45 9.97
N HIS A 59 5.09 -7.83 10.53
CA HIS A 59 5.29 -7.72 11.97
C HIS A 59 6.60 -6.99 12.30
N GLY A 60 6.86 -6.81 13.59
CA GLY A 60 8.07 -6.16 14.05
C GLY A 60 8.12 -4.71 13.62
N MET A 61 9.20 -4.32 12.98
CA MET A 61 9.37 -2.95 12.52
C MET A 61 8.40 -2.55 11.42
N LEU A 62 7.70 -3.53 10.84
CA LEU A 62 6.69 -3.27 9.81
C LEU A 62 5.27 -3.45 10.35
N SER A 63 5.06 -3.19 11.63
CA SER A 63 3.72 -3.19 12.22
C SER A 63 2.85 -2.20 11.47
N ASN A 64 1.58 -2.54 11.29
CA ASN A 64 0.62 -1.77 10.49
C ASN A 64 0.96 -1.71 9.02
N CYS A 65 1.86 -2.57 8.57
CA CYS A 65 2.21 -2.70 7.17
C CYS A 65 1.69 -4.02 6.63
N TYR A 66 1.42 -4.03 5.35
CA TYR A 66 0.88 -5.19 4.65
C TYR A 66 1.61 -5.37 3.33
N LYS A 67 1.60 -6.60 2.84
CA LYS A 67 2.21 -6.90 1.56
C LYS A 67 1.16 -7.29 0.53
N ILE A 68 1.45 -6.97 -0.72
CA ILE A 68 0.75 -7.51 -1.86
C ILE A 68 1.78 -8.26 -2.68
N LYS A 69 1.50 -9.53 -2.99
CA LYS A 69 2.39 -10.33 -3.83
C LYS A 69 1.75 -10.56 -5.18
N LEU A 70 2.50 -10.30 -6.24
CA LEU A 70 2.09 -10.64 -7.58
C LEU A 70 3.02 -11.74 -8.04
N ASN A 71 2.70 -12.98 -7.67
CA ASN A 71 3.57 -14.13 -7.83
C ASN A 71 4.02 -14.39 -9.27
N LYS A 72 3.13 -14.17 -10.20
CA LYS A 72 3.42 -14.39 -11.61
C LYS A 72 4.62 -13.58 -12.09
N HIS A 73 4.81 -12.40 -11.51
CA HIS A 73 5.87 -11.49 -11.90
C HIS A 73 6.96 -11.34 -10.86
N GLY A 74 6.84 -12.04 -9.75
CA GLY A 74 7.82 -11.94 -8.66
C GLY A 74 7.84 -10.59 -7.97
N ILE A 75 6.74 -9.84 -8.04
CA ILE A 75 6.65 -8.49 -7.47
C ILE A 75 6.12 -8.56 -6.05
N ARG A 76 6.69 -7.72 -5.20
CA ARG A 76 6.15 -7.49 -3.86
C ARG A 76 6.02 -5.99 -3.64
N LEU A 77 4.87 -5.60 -3.10
CA LEU A 77 4.58 -4.21 -2.73
C LEU A 77 4.29 -4.19 -1.24
N VAL A 78 4.88 -3.24 -0.53
CA VAL A 78 4.64 -3.06 0.91
C VAL A 78 3.99 -1.71 1.12
N TYR A 79 2.90 -1.69 1.91
CA TYR A 79 2.24 -0.43 2.24
C TYR A 79 2.00 -0.34 3.75
N TYR A 80 1.93 0.88 4.22
CA TYR A 80 1.63 1.23 5.61
C TYR A 80 0.21 1.79 5.67
N VAL A 81 -0.56 1.42 6.70
CA VAL A 81 -1.93 1.89 6.87
C VAL A 81 -1.97 2.92 7.99
N GLN A 82 -2.49 4.09 7.68
CA GLN A 82 -2.74 5.12 8.67
C GLN A 82 -4.25 5.27 8.83
N ASP A 83 -4.79 4.71 9.91
CA ASP A 83 -6.23 4.65 10.12
C ASP A 83 -6.83 5.99 10.51
N GLU A 84 -6.11 6.79 11.29
CA GLU A 84 -6.65 8.06 11.74
C GLU A 84 -6.84 9.05 10.61
N GLU A 85 -5.93 9.05 9.66
CA GLU A 85 -5.99 9.97 8.52
C GLU A 85 -6.50 9.30 7.26
N LEU A 86 -6.82 8.03 7.34
CA LEU A 86 -7.39 7.24 6.25
C LEU A 86 -6.55 7.27 4.97
N PHE A 87 -5.28 6.88 5.10
CA PHE A 87 -4.45 6.71 3.91
C PHE A 87 -3.64 5.42 3.95
N VAL A 88 -3.33 4.96 2.76
CA VAL A 88 -2.44 3.82 2.50
C VAL A 88 -1.19 4.40 1.85
N LEU A 89 -0.05 4.20 2.48
CA LEU A 89 1.22 4.73 2.00
C LEU A 89 2.08 3.61 1.45
N VAL A 90 2.33 3.63 0.15
CA VAL A 90 3.18 2.62 -0.47
C VAL A 90 4.63 2.94 -0.13
N LEU A 91 5.29 2.00 0.54
CA LEU A 91 6.68 2.14 0.99
C LEU A 91 7.68 1.58 0.00
N SER A 92 7.34 0.50 -0.68
CA SER A 92 8.28 -0.12 -1.62
C SER A 92 7.56 -0.99 -2.63
N VAL A 93 8.17 -1.12 -3.82
CA VAL A 93 7.74 -2.04 -4.87
C VAL A 93 9.03 -2.64 -5.44
N ASP A 94 9.22 -3.94 -5.30
CA ASP A 94 10.46 -4.57 -5.78
C ASP A 94 10.18 -5.95 -6.35
N LYS A 95 10.94 -6.32 -7.37
CA LYS A 95 10.82 -7.61 -8.02
C LYS A 95 12.08 -8.46 -7.95
N ARG A 96 13.19 -7.91 -7.45
CA ARG A 96 14.48 -8.60 -7.52
C ARG A 96 14.57 -9.79 -6.58
N GLU A 97 14.20 -9.59 -5.33
CA GLU A 97 14.18 -10.69 -4.38
C GLU A 97 13.21 -10.40 -3.26
N LYS A 98 12.87 -11.46 -2.56
CA LYS A 98 11.86 -11.42 -1.52
C LYS A 98 12.12 -10.36 -0.45
N MET A 99 13.34 -10.28 0.05
CA MET A 99 13.65 -9.41 1.17
C MET A 99 13.94 -7.97 0.78
N ALA A 100 14.21 -7.71 -0.49
CA ALA A 100 14.56 -6.36 -0.92
C ALA A 100 13.44 -5.36 -0.65
N ALA A 101 12.19 -5.74 -0.97
CA ALA A 101 11.05 -4.87 -0.73
C ALA A 101 10.85 -4.62 0.77
N TYR A 102 11.05 -5.63 1.58
CA TYR A 102 10.86 -5.49 3.03
C TYR A 102 11.94 -4.62 3.66
N ARG A 103 13.20 -4.81 3.28
CA ARG A 103 14.29 -3.98 3.78
C ARG A 103 14.10 -2.51 3.40
N ALA A 104 13.72 -2.27 2.15
CA ALA A 104 13.46 -0.91 1.70
C ALA A 104 12.31 -0.28 2.48
N ALA A 105 11.24 -1.06 2.73
CA ALA A 105 10.10 -0.57 3.48
C ALA A 105 10.50 -0.17 4.91
N VAL A 106 11.30 -0.99 5.59
CA VAL A 106 11.78 -0.68 6.93
C VAL A 106 12.54 0.63 6.93
N ASP A 107 13.51 0.78 6.03
CA ASP A 107 14.33 1.99 5.98
C ASP A 107 13.48 3.24 5.75
N ARG A 108 12.54 3.14 4.84
CA ARG A 108 11.70 4.28 4.49
C ARG A 108 10.75 4.66 5.60
N LEU A 109 10.17 3.66 6.27
CA LEU A 109 9.27 3.90 7.39
C LEU A 109 10.01 4.52 8.57
N VAL A 110 11.20 4.00 8.90
CA VAL A 110 12.02 4.54 9.99
C VAL A 110 12.38 5.99 9.70
N ASN A 111 12.76 6.31 8.48
CA ASN A 111 13.10 7.68 8.10
C ASN A 111 11.93 8.63 8.26
N LEU A 112 10.72 8.18 7.92
CA LEU A 112 9.52 8.99 8.10
C LEU A 112 9.25 9.25 9.57
N GLN A 113 9.39 8.23 10.41
CA GLN A 113 9.17 8.37 11.85
C GLN A 113 10.18 9.33 12.46
N THR A 114 11.43 9.25 12.03
CA THR A 114 12.48 10.16 12.50
C THR A 114 12.14 11.60 12.15
N LEU A 115 11.65 11.84 10.95
CA LEU A 115 11.26 13.19 10.53
C LEU A 115 10.07 13.70 11.33
N SER A 116 9.12 12.80 11.63
CA SER A 116 7.93 13.18 12.39
C SER A 116 8.26 13.56 13.83
N ASP A 117 9.32 13.02 14.39
CA ASP A 117 9.72 13.27 15.77
C ASP A 117 10.46 14.58 15.96
N ARG A 118 10.68 15.31 14.89
CA ARG A 118 11.35 16.63 14.99
C ARG A 118 10.33 17.78 15.15
#